data_2929ec286ee307f0c243f0eb8c58134d
#
_entry.id   2929ec286ee307f0c243f0eb8c58134d
#
_cell.length_a   1.000
_cell.length_b   1.000
_cell.length_c   1.000
_cell.angle_alpha   90.00
_cell.angle_beta   90.00
_cell.angle_gamma   90.00
#
_symmetry.space_group_name_H-M   'P 1'
#
loop_
_entity.id
_entity.type
_entity.pdbx_description
1 polymer ?
#
loop_
_entity_poly.entity_id
_entity_poly.type
_entity_poly.pdbx_seq_one_letter_code
_entity_poly.pdbx_strand_id
1 'polypeptide(L)'
;MALLPKPKGRNRLRIIVLSDTHTDYWRLSQIVHKHADADLFIHLGDGEEEYHLLCQNFPDYAPRFRYVKGNCDYGSPEPLERTIPLPYGHCIFACHGHKLGVKMGIDGLLQRAAEQNCDIALYGHTHIQHCTYQDGIYIMNPGSASCPRDCRAPSYGILDVTPQGIMTNIVSLT
;
A
#
# COMPACT_ATOMS: atom_id res chain seq x y z
N MET A 1 16.10 -4.50 -8.95
CA MET A 1 15.19 -5.06 -7.93
C MET A 1 14.67 -6.41 -8.44
N ALA A 2 14.67 -7.47 -7.62
CA ALA A 2 14.19 -8.78 -8.08
C ALA A 2 12.66 -8.78 -8.23
N LEU A 3 12.17 -9.40 -9.30
CA LEU A 3 10.74 -9.63 -9.53
C LEU A 3 10.18 -10.47 -8.38
N LEU A 4 8.99 -10.11 -7.88
CA LEU A 4 8.31 -10.97 -6.92
C LEU A 4 8.03 -12.35 -7.55
N PRO A 5 8.29 -13.45 -6.82
CA PRO A 5 8.03 -14.77 -7.35
C PRO A 5 6.54 -14.95 -7.63
N LYS A 6 6.22 -15.68 -8.72
CA LYS A 6 4.82 -16.08 -8.97
C LYS A 6 4.29 -16.86 -7.78
N PRO A 7 3.04 -16.63 -7.35
CA PRO A 7 2.45 -17.32 -6.22
C PRO A 7 2.45 -18.84 -6.47
N LYS A 8 2.98 -19.61 -5.51
CA LYS A 8 3.06 -21.08 -5.63
C LYS A 8 1.65 -21.67 -5.62
N GLY A 9 1.25 -22.30 -6.73
CA GLY A 9 -0.03 -23.02 -6.84
C GLY A 9 -1.29 -22.16 -6.95
N ARG A 10 -1.14 -20.83 -7.10
CA ARG A 10 -2.25 -19.89 -7.30
C ARG A 10 -1.98 -19.03 -8.54
N ASN A 11 -3.02 -18.76 -9.34
CA ASN A 11 -2.93 -17.81 -10.46
C ASN A 11 -3.21 -16.36 -10.03
N ARG A 12 -3.00 -16.03 -8.74
CA ARG A 12 -3.32 -14.74 -8.16
C ARG A 12 -2.25 -14.33 -7.15
N LEU A 13 -1.70 -13.13 -7.30
CA LEU A 13 -0.87 -12.46 -6.30
C LEU A 13 -1.76 -11.51 -5.49
N ARG A 14 -1.92 -11.78 -4.20
CA ARG A 14 -2.69 -10.93 -3.28
C ARG A 14 -1.79 -9.97 -2.53
N ILE A 15 -2.11 -8.67 -2.63
CA ILE A 15 -1.40 -7.59 -1.96
C ILE A 15 -2.37 -6.87 -1.04
N ILE A 16 -1.98 -6.69 0.21
CA ILE A 16 -2.71 -5.86 1.19
C ILE A 16 -2.03 -4.51 1.28
N VAL A 17 -2.81 -3.44 1.12
CA VAL A 17 -2.35 -2.06 1.11
C VAL A 17 -2.85 -1.34 2.35
N LEU A 18 -1.93 -0.80 3.14
CA LEU A 18 -2.16 -0.15 4.43
C LEU A 18 -1.60 1.27 4.38
N SER A 19 -2.19 2.19 5.14
CA SER A 19 -1.67 3.55 5.29
C SER A 19 -2.14 4.16 6.60
N ASP A 20 -1.36 5.14 7.10
CA ASP A 20 -1.80 6.06 8.14
C ASP A 20 -2.35 5.33 9.38
N THR A 21 -1.57 4.39 9.93
CA THR A 21 -1.91 3.60 11.12
C THR A 21 -1.71 4.38 12.43
N HIS A 22 -0.84 5.41 12.43
CA HIS A 22 -0.67 6.37 13.52
C HIS A 22 -0.69 5.74 14.92
N THR A 23 0.28 4.86 15.19
CA THR A 23 0.48 4.14 16.44
C THR A 23 -0.57 3.08 16.79
N ASP A 24 -1.55 2.82 15.93
CA ASP A 24 -2.54 1.75 16.16
C ASP A 24 -2.01 0.37 15.74
N TYR A 25 -1.09 -0.15 16.56
CA TYR A 25 -0.53 -1.49 16.40
C TYR A 25 -1.60 -2.58 16.31
N TRP A 26 -2.67 -2.43 17.11
CA TRP A 26 -3.72 -3.45 17.18
C TRP A 26 -4.43 -3.63 15.84
N ARG A 27 -4.81 -2.53 15.19
CA ARG A 27 -5.45 -2.58 13.88
C ARG A 27 -4.53 -3.08 12.78
N LEU A 28 -3.27 -2.62 12.77
CA LEU A 28 -2.26 -3.16 11.87
C LEU A 28 -2.15 -4.67 12.03
N SER A 29 -1.99 -5.15 13.25
CA SER A 29 -1.87 -6.57 13.59
C SER A 29 -3.11 -7.37 13.17
N GLN A 30 -4.32 -6.88 13.45
CA GLN A 30 -5.57 -7.52 13.03
C GLN A 30 -5.65 -7.70 11.52
N ILE A 31 -5.33 -6.66 10.72
CA ILE A 31 -5.38 -6.73 9.27
C ILE A 31 -4.38 -7.76 8.76
N VAL A 32 -3.14 -7.72 9.26
CA VAL A 32 -2.07 -8.63 8.81
C VAL A 32 -2.41 -10.08 9.14
N HIS A 33 -2.90 -10.37 10.34
CA HIS A 33 -3.29 -11.74 10.71
C HIS A 33 -4.53 -12.23 9.94
N LYS A 34 -5.50 -11.37 9.68
CA LYS A 34 -6.66 -11.68 8.84
C LYS A 34 -6.26 -12.10 7.42
N HIS A 35 -5.14 -11.57 6.93
CA HIS A 35 -4.60 -11.85 5.61
C HIS A 35 -3.24 -12.57 5.67
N ALA A 36 -3.08 -13.48 6.62
CA ALA A 36 -1.82 -14.21 6.82
C ALA A 36 -1.33 -14.96 5.56
N ASP A 37 -2.23 -15.26 4.63
CA ASP A 37 -1.96 -15.90 3.35
C ASP A 37 -1.66 -14.92 2.20
N ALA A 38 -1.66 -13.60 2.44
CA ALA A 38 -1.29 -12.60 1.43
C ALA A 38 0.17 -12.75 1.01
N ASP A 39 0.44 -12.50 -0.25
CA ASP A 39 1.78 -12.61 -0.83
C ASP A 39 2.65 -11.38 -0.49
N LEU A 40 2.03 -10.21 -0.32
CA LEU A 40 2.70 -8.95 -0.04
C LEU A 40 1.83 -8.04 0.82
N PHE A 41 2.47 -7.29 1.70
CA PHE A 41 1.92 -6.16 2.44
C PHE A 41 2.65 -4.88 2.03
N ILE A 42 1.92 -3.83 1.70
CA ILE A 42 2.49 -2.51 1.39
C ILE A 42 1.94 -1.51 2.39
N HIS A 43 2.82 -0.89 3.17
CA HIS A 43 2.45 0.19 4.07
C HIS A 43 2.92 1.53 3.50
N LEU A 44 1.98 2.45 3.32
CA LEU A 44 2.19 3.71 2.62
C LEU A 44 2.59 4.88 3.54
N GLY A 45 3.13 4.56 4.72
CA GLY A 45 3.70 5.55 5.65
C GLY A 45 2.79 5.97 6.79
N ASP A 46 3.35 6.78 7.69
CA ASP A 46 2.75 7.25 8.94
C ASP A 46 2.32 6.09 9.85
N GLY A 47 3.30 5.18 10.12
CA GLY A 47 3.10 3.98 10.94
C GLY A 47 4.35 3.13 11.12
N GLU A 48 5.55 3.72 11.10
CA GLU A 48 6.80 2.99 11.12
C GLU A 48 7.03 2.23 12.43
N GLU A 49 6.69 2.83 13.58
CA GLU A 49 6.90 2.22 14.88
C GLU A 49 6.12 0.91 15.03
N GLU A 50 4.82 0.94 14.73
CA GLU A 50 3.97 -0.25 14.81
C GLU A 50 4.30 -1.29 13.71
N TYR A 51 4.75 -0.85 12.53
CA TYR A 51 5.27 -1.75 11.50
C TYR A 51 6.50 -2.50 12.00
N HIS A 52 7.49 -1.80 12.58
CA HIS A 52 8.67 -2.44 13.12
C HIS A 52 8.33 -3.38 14.28
N LEU A 53 7.46 -2.97 15.19
CA LEU A 53 7.00 -3.80 16.31
C LEU A 53 6.31 -5.08 15.79
N LEU A 54 5.49 -4.97 14.74
CA LEU A 54 4.85 -6.13 14.11
C LEU A 54 5.89 -7.10 13.55
N CYS A 55 6.89 -6.59 12.81
CA CYS A 55 7.94 -7.40 12.22
C CYS A 55 8.86 -8.04 13.29
N GLN A 56 9.07 -7.39 14.43
CA GLN A 56 9.80 -7.97 15.56
C GLN A 56 9.02 -9.11 16.23
N ASN A 57 7.71 -8.90 16.46
CA ASN A 57 6.86 -9.90 17.10
C ASN A 57 6.55 -11.09 16.17
N PHE A 58 6.52 -10.85 14.86
CA PHE A 58 6.18 -11.84 13.85
C PHE A 58 7.14 -11.76 12.66
N PRO A 59 8.39 -12.25 12.81
CA PRO A 59 9.45 -12.10 11.81
C PRO A 59 9.13 -12.73 10.46
N ASP A 60 8.22 -13.70 10.40
CA ASP A 60 7.79 -14.35 9.15
C ASP A 60 7.05 -13.38 8.20
N TYR A 61 6.51 -12.28 8.72
CA TYR A 61 5.88 -11.25 7.88
C TYR A 61 6.90 -10.27 7.27
N ALA A 62 8.01 -10.00 7.92
CA ALA A 62 8.98 -9.00 7.51
C ALA A 62 9.43 -9.12 6.03
N PRO A 63 9.74 -10.32 5.48
CA PRO A 63 10.12 -10.47 4.07
C PRO A 63 9.02 -10.07 3.09
N ARG A 64 7.76 -10.14 3.52
CA ARG A 64 6.57 -9.81 2.72
C ARG A 64 6.14 -8.35 2.84
N PHE A 65 6.76 -7.55 3.71
CA PHE A 65 6.46 -6.13 3.82
C PHE A 65 7.29 -5.26 2.85
N ARG A 66 6.64 -4.20 2.38
CA ARG A 66 7.28 -3.05 1.74
C ARG A 66 6.71 -1.80 2.40
N TYR A 67 7.59 -0.98 2.91
CA TYR A 67 7.25 0.26 3.60
C TYR A 67 7.78 1.46 2.81
N VAL A 68 7.01 2.55 2.75
CA VAL A 68 7.48 3.87 2.33
C VAL A 68 7.21 4.84 3.47
N LYS A 69 8.15 5.75 3.74
CA LYS A 69 7.98 6.67 4.86
C LYS A 69 7.00 7.79 4.58
N GLY A 70 6.17 8.07 5.58
CA GLY A 70 5.27 9.21 5.60
C GLY A 70 5.89 10.48 6.18
N ASN A 71 5.08 11.49 6.36
CA ASN A 71 5.53 12.76 6.94
C ASN A 71 5.66 12.71 8.47
N CYS A 72 5.01 11.76 9.13
CA CYS A 72 5.12 11.56 10.58
C CYS A 72 6.24 10.58 10.96
N ASP A 73 6.85 9.87 10.01
CA ASP A 73 7.95 8.92 10.26
C ASP A 73 9.29 9.66 10.35
N TYR A 74 9.49 10.43 11.42
CA TYR A 74 10.67 11.26 11.60
C TYR A 74 11.94 10.45 11.75
N GLY A 75 12.98 10.80 10.96
CA GLY A 75 14.28 10.12 11.02
C GLY A 75 14.30 8.72 10.39
N SER A 76 13.19 8.27 9.82
CA SER A 76 13.07 6.99 9.15
C SER A 76 14.11 6.78 8.06
N PRO A 77 14.81 5.63 8.00
CA PRO A 77 15.68 5.25 6.89
C PRO A 77 14.91 4.74 5.67
N GLU A 78 13.61 4.50 5.80
CA GLU A 78 12.77 3.98 4.72
C GLU A 78 12.65 4.98 3.56
N PRO A 79 12.54 4.51 2.32
CA PRO A 79 12.47 5.40 1.15
C PRO A 79 11.12 6.13 1.08
N LEU A 80 11.14 7.31 0.44
CA LEU A 80 9.92 8.09 0.16
C LEU A 80 9.04 7.44 -0.91
N GLU A 81 9.66 6.68 -1.82
CA GLU A 81 9.01 6.07 -2.99
C GLU A 81 9.58 4.67 -3.21
N ARG A 82 8.75 3.76 -3.69
CA ARG A 82 9.17 2.43 -4.15
C ARG A 82 8.52 2.10 -5.48
N THR A 83 9.33 1.53 -6.37
CA THR A 83 8.87 0.85 -7.58
C THR A 83 8.93 -0.65 -7.33
N ILE A 84 7.81 -1.35 -7.47
CA ILE A 84 7.71 -2.78 -7.16
C ILE A 84 7.23 -3.52 -8.40
N PRO A 85 8.15 -4.18 -9.13
CA PRO A 85 7.77 -5.00 -10.29
C PRO A 85 7.00 -6.23 -9.83
N LEU A 86 5.89 -6.49 -10.54
CA LEU A 86 4.98 -7.60 -10.27
C LEU A 86 5.02 -8.63 -11.41
N PRO A 87 4.51 -9.86 -11.19
CA PRO A 87 4.23 -10.80 -12.28
C PRO A 87 3.26 -10.22 -13.31
N TYR A 88 3.25 -10.83 -14.49
CA TYR A 88 2.34 -10.52 -15.60
C TYR A 88 2.56 -9.16 -16.26
N GLY A 89 3.72 -8.53 -16.04
CA GLY A 89 4.09 -7.26 -16.68
C GLY A 89 3.59 -6.02 -15.96
N HIS A 90 3.05 -6.15 -14.74
CA HIS A 90 2.59 -5.02 -13.92
C HIS A 90 3.70 -4.45 -13.03
N CYS A 91 3.53 -3.19 -12.64
CA CYS A 91 4.45 -2.47 -11.77
C CYS A 91 3.70 -1.52 -10.83
N ILE A 92 4.02 -1.56 -9.55
CA ILE A 92 3.50 -0.61 -8.56
C ILE A 92 4.49 0.53 -8.37
N PHE A 93 4.00 1.76 -8.44
CA PHE A 93 4.58 2.94 -7.81
C PHE A 93 3.88 3.16 -6.47
N ALA A 94 4.63 3.14 -5.38
CA ALA A 94 4.13 3.34 -4.03
C ALA A 94 4.83 4.53 -3.37
N CYS A 95 4.05 5.43 -2.76
CA CYS A 95 4.55 6.56 -1.98
C CYS A 95 3.53 6.94 -0.89
N HIS A 96 3.95 7.74 0.09
CA HIS A 96 2.98 8.32 1.01
C HIS A 96 2.17 9.45 0.35
N GLY A 97 2.77 10.20 -0.56
CA GLY A 97 2.09 11.25 -1.34
C GLY A 97 2.29 12.67 -0.84
N HIS A 98 2.78 12.90 0.39
CA HIS A 98 3.00 14.24 0.94
C HIS A 98 3.99 15.10 0.12
N LYS A 99 4.98 14.49 -0.55
CA LYS A 99 5.91 15.19 -1.42
C LYS A 99 5.36 15.49 -2.82
N LEU A 100 4.29 14.79 -3.21
CA LEU A 100 3.63 14.95 -4.51
C LEU A 100 2.36 15.80 -4.43
N GLY A 101 2.06 16.39 -3.26
CA GLY A 101 0.94 17.29 -3.09
C GLY A 101 -0.44 16.67 -3.26
N VAL A 102 -0.60 15.36 -2.96
CA VAL A 102 -1.84 14.59 -3.23
C VAL A 102 -3.10 15.13 -2.54
N LYS A 103 -2.97 16.07 -1.57
CA LYS A 103 -4.12 16.79 -1.00
C LYS A 103 -4.70 17.84 -1.93
N MET A 104 -3.92 18.29 -2.92
CA MET A 104 -4.34 19.30 -3.90
C MET A 104 -4.78 18.68 -5.23
N GLY A 105 -4.41 17.41 -5.47
CA GLY A 105 -4.70 16.67 -6.68
C GLY A 105 -3.71 15.54 -6.89
N ILE A 106 -3.99 14.64 -7.81
CA ILE A 106 -3.17 13.44 -8.06
C ILE A 106 -2.31 13.52 -9.31
N ASP A 107 -2.26 14.66 -10.00
CA ASP A 107 -1.52 14.81 -11.26
C ASP A 107 -0.02 14.51 -11.07
N GLY A 108 0.58 15.01 -9.97
CA GLY A 108 1.96 14.71 -9.64
C GLY A 108 2.22 13.22 -9.36
N LEU A 109 1.24 12.53 -8.75
CA LEU A 109 1.31 11.09 -8.53
C LEU A 109 1.28 10.32 -9.86
N LEU A 110 0.35 10.67 -10.76
CA LEU A 110 0.21 10.04 -12.07
C LEU A 110 1.44 10.25 -12.94
N GLN A 111 1.94 11.50 -12.99
CA GLN A 111 3.16 11.82 -13.70
C GLN A 111 4.33 10.96 -13.19
N ARG A 112 4.49 10.88 -11.87
CA ARG A 112 5.60 10.13 -11.27
C ARG A 112 5.50 8.63 -11.50
N ALA A 113 4.29 8.05 -11.44
CA ALA A 113 4.06 6.64 -11.78
C ALA A 113 4.39 6.35 -13.24
N ALA A 114 3.97 7.22 -14.17
CA ALA A 114 4.29 7.10 -15.59
C ALA A 114 5.79 7.18 -15.88
N GLU A 115 6.51 8.11 -15.25
CA GLU A 115 7.98 8.22 -15.34
C GLU A 115 8.70 6.93 -14.91
N GLN A 116 8.12 6.19 -13.96
CA GLN A 116 8.64 4.91 -13.47
C GLN A 116 8.11 3.70 -14.28
N ASN A 117 7.34 3.93 -15.34
CA ASN A 117 6.67 2.88 -16.14
C ASN A 117 5.80 1.95 -15.27
N CYS A 118 5.09 2.52 -14.30
CA CYS A 118 4.17 1.81 -13.42
C CYS A 118 2.73 2.03 -13.85
N ASP A 119 1.94 0.95 -13.86
CA ASP A 119 0.52 0.94 -14.19
C ASP A 119 -0.38 0.85 -12.94
N ILE A 120 0.23 0.87 -11.75
CA ILE A 120 -0.44 0.92 -10.45
C ILE A 120 0.20 2.03 -9.62
N ALA A 121 -0.61 2.97 -9.11
CA ALA A 121 -0.17 4.06 -8.23
C ALA A 121 -0.86 3.96 -6.87
N LEU A 122 -0.08 3.73 -5.81
CA LEU A 122 -0.55 3.62 -4.44
C LEU A 122 -0.07 4.80 -3.60
N TYR A 123 -0.98 5.44 -2.86
CA TYR A 123 -0.66 6.58 -2.01
C TYR A 123 -1.52 6.63 -0.73
N GLY A 124 -1.09 7.35 0.29
CA GLY A 124 -1.77 7.58 1.56
C GLY A 124 -2.00 9.05 1.85
N HIS A 125 -1.65 9.50 3.06
CA HIS A 125 -1.58 10.90 3.50
C HIS A 125 -2.90 11.66 3.63
N THR A 126 -3.85 11.44 2.73
CA THR A 126 -5.14 12.15 2.78
C THR A 126 -6.06 11.60 3.85
N HIS A 127 -5.87 10.34 4.25
CA HIS A 127 -6.77 9.53 5.09
C HIS A 127 -8.16 9.35 4.47
N ILE A 128 -8.29 9.54 3.15
CA ILE A 128 -9.53 9.46 2.39
C ILE A 128 -9.42 8.33 1.40
N GLN A 129 -10.41 7.45 1.40
CA GLN A 129 -10.48 6.34 0.45
C GLN A 129 -10.60 6.84 -0.98
N HIS A 130 -9.74 6.34 -1.86
CA HIS A 130 -9.81 6.62 -3.29
C HIS A 130 -9.41 5.37 -4.07
N CYS A 131 -10.26 4.93 -4.99
CA CYS A 131 -9.98 3.79 -5.85
C CYS A 131 -10.58 4.04 -7.22
N THR A 132 -9.73 4.18 -8.23
CA THR A 132 -10.14 4.47 -9.62
C THR A 132 -9.14 3.92 -10.64
N TYR A 133 -9.53 3.96 -11.91
CA TYR A 133 -8.64 3.70 -13.04
C TYR A 133 -8.68 4.91 -13.96
N GLN A 134 -7.52 5.49 -14.25
CA GLN A 134 -7.39 6.70 -15.06
C GLN A 134 -6.10 6.64 -15.87
N ASP A 135 -6.16 7.01 -17.14
CA ASP A 135 -5.01 7.14 -18.05
C ASP A 135 -4.10 5.89 -18.12
N GLY A 136 -4.71 4.70 -18.00
CA GLY A 136 -3.95 3.44 -18.01
C GLY A 136 -3.38 3.02 -16.66
N ILE A 137 -3.64 3.79 -15.58
CA ILE A 137 -3.10 3.57 -14.23
C ILE A 137 -4.22 3.20 -13.26
N TYR A 138 -4.07 2.11 -12.52
CA TYR A 138 -4.88 1.78 -11.35
C TYR A 138 -4.41 2.61 -10.16
N ILE A 139 -5.30 3.38 -9.58
CA ILE A 139 -4.99 4.33 -8.50
C ILE A 139 -5.69 3.87 -7.23
N MET A 140 -4.96 3.78 -6.12
CA MET A 140 -5.56 3.45 -4.84
C MET A 140 -4.95 4.27 -3.70
N ASN A 141 -5.82 4.87 -2.89
CA ASN A 141 -5.55 5.26 -1.52
C ASN A 141 -6.45 4.41 -0.63
N PRO A 142 -5.91 3.56 0.25
CA PRO A 142 -6.73 2.67 1.08
C PRO A 142 -7.54 3.41 2.16
N GLY A 143 -7.35 4.73 2.30
CA GLY A 143 -7.78 5.50 3.46
C GLY A 143 -6.79 5.34 4.61
N SER A 144 -7.26 5.56 5.83
CA SER A 144 -6.48 5.29 7.04
C SER A 144 -7.01 4.06 7.75
N ALA A 145 -6.12 3.22 8.24
CA ALA A 145 -6.49 2.06 9.05
C ALA A 145 -6.93 2.44 10.47
N SER A 146 -6.66 3.69 10.93
CA SER A 146 -7.00 4.16 12.28
C SER A 146 -7.79 5.46 12.32
N CYS A 147 -7.42 6.46 11.52
CA CYS A 147 -7.88 7.85 11.61
C CYS A 147 -8.47 8.37 10.29
N PRO A 148 -9.57 7.82 9.76
CA PRO A 148 -10.18 8.28 8.52
C PRO A 148 -10.65 9.74 8.63
N ARG A 149 -10.63 10.47 7.51
CA ARG A 149 -11.02 11.90 7.44
C ARG A 149 -12.24 12.17 6.56
N ASP A 150 -12.89 11.13 6.08
CA ASP A 150 -14.05 11.19 5.19
C ASP A 150 -15.35 10.70 5.83
N CYS A 151 -15.44 10.69 7.17
CA CYS A 151 -16.57 10.18 7.95
C CYS A 151 -16.90 8.69 7.69
N ARG A 152 -15.99 7.94 7.07
CA ARG A 152 -16.11 6.50 6.87
C ARG A 152 -15.40 5.75 7.98
N ALA A 153 -15.64 4.43 8.04
CA ALA A 153 -14.88 3.56 8.93
C ALA A 153 -13.42 3.45 8.48
N PRO A 154 -12.48 3.19 9.40
CA PRO A 154 -11.11 2.83 9.06
C PRO A 154 -11.05 1.72 8.01
N SER A 155 -10.01 1.72 7.18
CA SER A 155 -9.97 0.87 6.00
C SER A 155 -8.57 0.48 5.56
N TYR A 156 -8.51 -0.53 4.70
CA TYR A 156 -7.32 -0.99 4.01
C TYR A 156 -7.69 -1.41 2.57
N GLY A 157 -6.68 -1.52 1.71
CA GLY A 157 -6.85 -1.94 0.33
C GLY A 157 -6.51 -3.41 0.11
N ILE A 158 -7.16 -4.04 -0.86
CA ILE A 158 -6.79 -5.34 -1.43
C ILE A 158 -6.54 -5.14 -2.92
N LEU A 159 -5.40 -5.63 -3.38
CA LEU A 159 -5.02 -5.66 -4.77
C LEU A 159 -4.77 -7.13 -5.16
N ASP A 160 -5.55 -7.67 -6.06
CA ASP A 160 -5.36 -9.01 -6.61
C ASP A 160 -4.87 -8.90 -8.07
N VAL A 161 -3.66 -9.38 -8.32
CA VAL A 161 -3.02 -9.37 -9.65
C VAL A 161 -3.05 -10.76 -10.24
N THR A 162 -3.62 -10.91 -11.44
CA THR A 162 -3.80 -12.17 -12.14
C THR A 162 -3.32 -12.06 -13.59
N PRO A 163 -3.16 -13.18 -14.32
CA PRO A 163 -2.89 -13.13 -15.77
C PRO A 163 -3.99 -12.43 -16.60
N GLN A 164 -5.20 -12.29 -16.04
CA GLN A 164 -6.34 -11.67 -16.69
C GLN A 164 -6.47 -10.17 -16.39
N GLY A 165 -5.71 -9.66 -15.43
CA GLY A 165 -5.73 -8.26 -15.02
C GLY A 165 -5.70 -8.04 -13.50
N ILE A 166 -5.99 -6.81 -13.11
CA ILE A 166 -5.90 -6.33 -11.73
C ILE A 166 -7.32 -6.09 -11.20
N MET A 167 -7.55 -6.56 -9.98
CA MET A 167 -8.75 -6.23 -9.20
C MET A 167 -8.37 -5.43 -7.98
N THR A 168 -9.05 -4.32 -7.74
CA THR A 168 -8.83 -3.42 -6.61
C THR A 168 -10.07 -3.35 -5.75
N ASN A 169 -9.90 -3.36 -4.44
CA ASN A 169 -11.00 -3.21 -3.48
C ASN A 169 -10.52 -2.48 -2.23
N ILE A 170 -11.41 -1.66 -1.63
CA ILE A 170 -11.21 -1.07 -0.30
C ILE A 170 -12.14 -1.76 0.67
N VAL A 171 -11.60 -2.21 1.79
CA VAL A 171 -12.31 -2.95 2.84
C VAL A 171 -12.37 -2.09 4.09
N SER A 172 -13.58 -1.81 4.56
CA SER A 172 -13.80 -1.13 5.84
C SER A 172 -13.60 -2.09 7.01
N LEU A 173 -13.00 -1.58 8.07
CA LEU A 173 -12.89 -2.25 9.37
C LEU A 173 -14.18 -1.96 10.17
N THR A 174 -14.83 -2.98 10.62
CA THR A 174 -16.00 -2.91 11.52
C THR A 174 -15.58 -3.05 12.97
#